data_00112265477b6bcf27c5688f690834bc
#
_entry.id   00112265477b6bcf27c5688f690834bc
#
_cell.length_a   1.000
_cell.length_b   1.000
_cell.length_c   1.000
_cell.angle_alpha   90.00
_cell.angle_beta   90.00
_cell.angle_gamma   90.00
#
_symmetry.space_group_name_H-M   'P 1'
#
loop_
_entity.id
_entity.type
_entity.pdbx_description
1 polymer ?
#
loop_
_entity_poly.entity_id
_entity_poly.type
_entity_poly.pdbx_seq_one_letter_code
_entity_poly.pdbx_strand_id
1 'polypeptide(L)'
;LIMELINNIAEKHNGFSVFAGVGERTREGNDLLREMIESGVIRYGEEFKKSMEEGHWDLSKVDYNEVEKSQATLVYGQMNEPPGARSSIALSGLTVAESFRDRKNGDSNGPRDILFFIDNIFRFTQAGSEVSALLGRMPSAVGYQPTLATEMGQMQERITSTKNGSI
;
A
#
# COMPACT_ATOMS: atom_id res chain seq x y z
N LEU A 1 10.71 0.52 -11.82
CA LEU A 1 10.84 1.89 -11.32
C LEU A 1 10.42 2.01 -9.84
N ILE A 2 9.19 1.59 -9.45
CA ILE A 2 8.69 1.67 -8.06
C ILE A 2 9.58 0.88 -7.10
N MET A 3 9.92 -0.37 -7.45
CA MET A 3 10.83 -1.20 -6.66
C MET A 3 12.19 -0.55 -6.42
N GLU A 4 12.76 0.05 -7.45
CA GLU A 4 14.04 0.76 -7.36
C GLU A 4 13.97 1.96 -6.41
N LEU A 5 12.86 2.71 -6.44
CA LEU A 5 12.63 3.81 -5.52
C LEU A 5 12.51 3.33 -4.07
N ILE A 6 11.74 2.28 -3.84
CA ILE A 6 11.56 1.69 -2.51
C ILE A 6 12.90 1.19 -1.96
N ASN A 7 13.66 0.45 -2.76
CA ASN A 7 14.99 -0.02 -2.38
C ASN A 7 15.94 1.12 -2.04
N ASN A 8 16.02 2.12 -2.89
CA ASN A 8 16.92 3.26 -2.67
C ASN A 8 16.57 4.05 -1.40
N ILE A 9 15.28 4.20 -1.10
CA ILE A 9 14.82 4.88 0.11
C ILE A 9 15.11 4.03 1.35
N ALA A 10 14.88 2.72 1.28
CA ALA A 10 15.19 1.82 2.37
C ALA A 10 16.69 1.78 2.70
N GLU A 11 17.54 1.65 1.68
CA GLU A 11 18.99 1.53 1.87
C GLU A 11 19.68 2.85 2.23
N LYS A 12 19.36 3.93 1.50
CA LYS A 12 20.09 5.21 1.61
C LYS A 12 19.56 6.14 2.68
N HIS A 13 18.25 6.10 2.94
CA HIS A 13 17.58 7.04 3.84
C HIS A 13 16.93 6.38 5.04
N ASN A 14 17.03 5.05 5.18
CA ASN A 14 16.32 4.29 6.22
C ASN A 14 14.83 4.67 6.29
N GLY A 15 14.25 4.99 5.14
CA GLY A 15 12.87 5.43 4.99
C GLY A 15 11.90 4.26 4.97
N PHE A 16 10.64 4.57 5.20
CA PHE A 16 9.56 3.59 5.17
C PHE A 16 8.63 3.87 3.98
N SER A 17 8.19 2.81 3.31
CA SER A 17 7.31 2.93 2.15
C SER A 17 6.01 2.15 2.38
N VAL A 18 4.90 2.71 1.92
CA VAL A 18 3.60 2.03 1.88
C VAL A 18 3.12 1.96 0.44
N PHE A 19 2.79 0.77 -0.01
CA PHE A 19 2.29 0.52 -1.36
C PHE A 19 0.84 0.05 -1.29
N ALA A 20 -0.05 0.80 -1.92
CA ALA A 20 -1.46 0.45 -2.07
C ALA A 20 -1.74 -0.01 -3.50
N GLY A 21 -1.92 -1.32 -3.67
CA GLY A 21 -2.26 -1.94 -4.95
C GLY A 21 -3.77 -2.03 -5.13
N VAL A 22 -4.35 -1.15 -5.91
CA VAL A 22 -5.79 -1.07 -6.14
C VAL A 22 -6.18 -1.79 -7.42
N GLY A 23 -6.89 -2.90 -7.29
CA GLY A 23 -7.32 -3.71 -8.43
C GLY A 23 -6.15 -4.42 -9.14
N GLU A 24 -5.13 -4.82 -8.39
CA GLU A 24 -3.98 -5.54 -8.87
C GLU A 24 -4.33 -6.95 -9.35
N ARG A 25 -3.56 -7.44 -10.34
CA ARG A 25 -3.59 -8.85 -10.68
C ARG A 25 -2.86 -9.64 -9.61
N THR A 26 -3.41 -10.78 -9.21
CA THR A 26 -2.81 -11.66 -8.18
C THR A 26 -1.35 -11.99 -8.48
N ARG A 27 -1.02 -12.26 -9.73
CA ARG A 27 0.35 -12.55 -10.15
C ARG A 27 1.28 -11.35 -9.91
N GLU A 28 0.89 -10.16 -10.32
CA GLU A 28 1.70 -8.94 -10.17
C GLU A 28 1.94 -8.62 -8.69
N GLY A 29 0.92 -8.78 -7.85
CA GLY A 29 1.06 -8.60 -6.40
C GLY A 29 2.01 -9.62 -5.76
N ASN A 30 1.95 -10.88 -6.16
CA ASN A 30 2.85 -11.92 -5.68
C ASN A 30 4.30 -11.70 -6.16
N ASP A 31 4.49 -11.31 -7.42
CA ASP A 31 5.80 -11.02 -7.97
C ASP A 31 6.44 -9.83 -7.21
N LEU A 32 5.67 -8.76 -6.94
CA LEU A 32 6.14 -7.61 -6.19
C LEU A 32 6.54 -7.97 -4.76
N LEU A 33 5.73 -8.76 -4.06
CA LEU A 33 6.05 -9.24 -2.71
C LEU A 33 7.33 -10.08 -2.71
N ARG A 34 7.48 -10.97 -3.68
CA ARG A 34 8.66 -11.80 -3.84
C ARG A 34 9.92 -10.97 -4.04
N GLU A 35 9.89 -10.01 -4.95
CA GLU A 35 11.02 -9.09 -5.20
C GLU A 35 11.39 -8.29 -3.95
N MET A 36 10.41 -7.84 -3.15
CA MET A 36 10.65 -7.13 -1.90
C MET A 36 11.28 -8.01 -0.82
N ILE A 37 10.94 -9.30 -0.77
CA ILE A 37 11.56 -10.26 0.15
C ILE A 37 12.99 -10.58 -0.32
N GLU A 38 13.20 -10.79 -1.61
CA GLU A 38 14.51 -11.08 -2.19
C GLU A 38 15.49 -9.91 -1.97
N SER A 39 15.02 -8.67 -2.11
CA SER A 39 15.82 -7.46 -1.88
C SER A 39 16.06 -7.14 -0.40
N GLY A 40 15.34 -7.79 0.53
CA GLY A 40 15.47 -7.56 1.97
C GLY A 40 14.75 -6.32 2.50
N VAL A 41 13.94 -5.64 1.67
CA VAL A 41 13.08 -4.52 2.10
C VAL A 41 11.98 -5.03 3.01
N ILE A 42 11.37 -6.17 2.66
CA ILE A 42 10.47 -6.94 3.54
C ILE A 42 11.24 -8.15 4.04
N ARG A 43 11.25 -8.35 5.35
CA ARG A 43 12.00 -9.41 6.02
C ARG A 43 11.08 -10.41 6.65
N TYR A 44 11.09 -11.63 6.11
CA TYR A 44 10.31 -12.75 6.64
C TYR A 44 11.19 -13.83 7.30
N GLY A 45 12.52 -13.60 7.35
CA GLY A 45 13.49 -14.56 7.87
C GLY A 45 14.09 -15.46 6.80
N GLU A 46 15.28 -15.99 7.07
CA GLU A 46 16.05 -16.80 6.13
C GLU A 46 15.38 -18.15 5.83
N GLU A 47 14.68 -18.75 6.80
CA GLU A 47 13.99 -20.01 6.60
C GLU A 47 12.81 -19.87 5.64
N PHE A 48 12.06 -18.78 5.74
CA PHE A 48 10.99 -18.48 4.79
C PHE A 48 11.55 -18.21 3.41
N LYS A 49 12.63 -17.45 3.29
CA LYS A 49 13.27 -17.13 2.03
C LYS A 49 13.74 -18.38 1.29
N LYS A 50 14.37 -19.32 1.97
CA LYS A 50 14.75 -20.63 1.41
C LYS A 50 13.54 -21.41 0.92
N SER A 51 12.48 -21.47 1.71
CA SER A 51 11.23 -22.14 1.33
C SER A 51 10.60 -21.52 0.08
N MET A 52 10.65 -20.18 -0.05
CA MET A 52 10.16 -19.46 -1.22
C MET A 52 11.01 -19.76 -2.48
N GLU A 53 12.33 -19.85 -2.35
CA GLU A 53 13.24 -20.24 -3.43
C GLU A 53 13.00 -21.68 -3.93
N GLU A 54 12.61 -22.57 -3.03
CA GLU A 54 12.20 -23.94 -3.34
C GLU A 54 10.78 -24.04 -3.95
N GLY A 55 10.09 -22.91 -4.08
CA GLY A 55 8.74 -22.82 -4.65
C GLY A 55 7.60 -23.04 -3.65
N HIS A 56 7.90 -23.11 -2.38
CA HIS A 56 6.93 -23.28 -1.30
C HIS A 56 6.80 -22.01 -0.45
N TRP A 57 5.60 -21.46 -0.37
CA TRP A 57 5.29 -20.31 0.48
C TRP A 57 4.80 -20.79 1.85
N ASP A 58 5.72 -21.24 2.69
CA ASP A 58 5.40 -21.78 4.00
C ASP A 58 5.37 -20.68 5.07
N LEU A 59 4.18 -20.15 5.32
CA LEU A 59 3.97 -19.08 6.30
C LEU A 59 4.31 -19.49 7.75
N SER A 60 4.45 -20.79 8.04
CA SER A 60 4.84 -21.25 9.37
C SER A 60 6.30 -20.96 9.70
N LYS A 61 7.12 -20.69 8.67
CA LYS A 61 8.55 -20.36 8.78
C LYS A 61 8.85 -18.87 8.86
N VAL A 62 7.81 -18.03 8.95
CA VAL A 62 7.98 -16.58 9.07
C VAL A 62 8.49 -16.22 10.47
N ASP A 63 9.59 -15.50 10.53
CA ASP A 63 10.09 -14.92 11.78
C ASP A 63 9.47 -13.52 12.00
N TYR A 64 8.53 -13.44 12.91
CA TYR A 64 7.83 -12.19 13.22
C TYR A 64 8.74 -11.10 13.80
N ASN A 65 9.85 -11.46 14.43
CA ASN A 65 10.83 -10.47 14.91
C ASN A 65 11.57 -9.80 13.73
N GLU A 66 11.80 -10.55 12.65
CA GLU A 66 12.37 -9.98 11.42
C GLU A 66 11.33 -9.15 10.65
N VAL A 67 10.06 -9.54 10.68
CA VAL A 67 8.97 -8.77 10.03
C VAL A 67 8.89 -7.34 10.59
N GLU A 68 9.09 -7.15 11.88
CA GLU A 68 9.09 -5.82 12.51
C GLU A 68 10.19 -4.89 12.00
N LYS A 69 11.26 -5.44 11.44
CA LYS A 69 12.36 -4.69 10.84
C LYS A 69 12.14 -4.35 9.37
N SER A 70 11.03 -4.78 8.79
CA SER A 70 10.68 -4.48 7.40
C SER A 70 10.49 -2.98 7.17
N GLN A 71 10.91 -2.50 6.00
CA GLN A 71 10.87 -1.09 5.63
C GLN A 71 9.79 -0.75 4.61
N ALA A 72 8.92 -1.70 4.31
CA ALA A 72 7.77 -1.50 3.43
C ALA A 72 6.55 -2.26 3.94
N THR A 73 5.38 -1.72 3.65
CA THR A 73 4.09 -2.36 3.88
C THR A 73 3.29 -2.39 2.59
N LEU A 74 2.71 -3.53 2.28
CA LEU A 74 1.88 -3.75 1.11
C LEU A 74 0.41 -3.89 1.51
N VAL A 75 -0.46 -3.12 0.87
CA VAL A 75 -1.92 -3.17 1.07
C VAL A 75 -2.55 -3.44 -0.28
N TYR A 76 -3.08 -4.65 -0.48
CA TYR A 76 -3.62 -5.07 -1.77
C TYR A 76 -5.13 -5.25 -1.76
N GLY A 77 -5.77 -4.85 -2.87
CA GLY A 77 -7.08 -5.31 -3.28
C GLY A 77 -7.01 -5.81 -4.71
N GLN A 78 -7.34 -7.08 -4.92
CA GLN A 78 -7.26 -7.72 -6.22
C GLN A 78 -8.39 -7.29 -7.15
N MET A 79 -8.25 -7.57 -8.46
CA MET A 79 -9.26 -7.22 -9.47
C MET A 79 -10.61 -7.91 -9.27
N ASN A 80 -10.62 -9.09 -8.68
CA ASN A 80 -11.81 -9.89 -8.41
C ASN A 80 -12.55 -9.49 -7.14
N GLU A 81 -12.01 -8.57 -6.35
CA GLU A 81 -12.69 -8.05 -5.17
C GLU A 81 -13.90 -7.18 -5.54
N PRO A 82 -14.94 -7.13 -4.69
CA PRO A 82 -16.08 -6.24 -4.90
C PRO A 82 -15.66 -4.76 -5.00
N PRO A 83 -16.43 -3.92 -5.74
CA PRO A 83 -16.06 -2.51 -5.93
C PRO A 83 -15.87 -1.74 -4.62
N GLY A 84 -16.67 -2.03 -3.59
CA GLY A 84 -16.55 -1.40 -2.27
C GLY A 84 -15.22 -1.73 -1.59
N ALA A 85 -14.75 -2.97 -1.69
CA ALA A 85 -13.44 -3.37 -1.18
C ALA A 85 -12.32 -2.66 -1.94
N ARG A 86 -12.35 -2.68 -3.28
CA ARG A 86 -11.34 -2.02 -4.13
C ARG A 86 -11.26 -0.51 -3.87
N SER A 87 -12.38 0.17 -3.68
CA SER A 87 -12.41 1.60 -3.36
C SER A 87 -11.83 1.92 -1.98
N SER A 88 -11.83 0.97 -1.05
CA SER A 88 -11.30 1.16 0.31
C SER A 88 -9.80 0.95 0.42
N ILE A 89 -9.16 0.26 -0.54
CA ILE A 89 -7.74 -0.11 -0.46
C ILE A 89 -6.82 1.11 -0.38
N ALA A 90 -7.01 2.11 -1.24
CA ALA A 90 -6.20 3.31 -1.23
C ALA A 90 -6.30 4.06 0.11
N LEU A 91 -7.51 4.17 0.66
CA LEU A 91 -7.75 4.82 1.96
C LEU A 91 -7.17 4.00 3.11
N SER A 92 -7.25 2.68 3.05
CA SER A 92 -6.63 1.79 4.04
C SER A 92 -5.11 1.90 4.02
N GLY A 93 -4.50 1.90 2.83
CA GLY A 93 -3.06 2.13 2.67
C GLY A 93 -2.63 3.48 3.21
N LEU A 94 -3.40 4.53 2.95
CA LEU A 94 -3.13 5.86 3.48
C LEU A 94 -3.25 5.90 5.01
N THR A 95 -4.23 5.22 5.60
CA THR A 95 -4.35 5.10 7.06
C THR A 95 -3.15 4.39 7.68
N VAL A 96 -2.64 3.36 7.04
CA VAL A 96 -1.39 2.69 7.46
C VAL A 96 -0.22 3.66 7.39
N ALA A 97 -0.08 4.42 6.30
CA ALA A 97 0.96 5.43 6.17
C ALA A 97 0.89 6.50 7.28
N GLU A 98 -0.31 7.01 7.56
CA GLU A 98 -0.55 7.96 8.66
C GLU A 98 -0.16 7.38 10.03
N SER A 99 -0.46 6.10 10.27
CA SER A 99 -0.10 5.44 11.54
C SER A 99 1.41 5.38 11.76
N PHE A 100 2.19 5.21 10.71
CA PHE A 100 3.65 5.26 10.77
C PHE A 100 4.20 6.68 10.89
N ARG A 101 3.61 7.64 10.17
CA ARG A 101 3.97 9.06 10.26
C ARG A 101 3.77 9.61 11.67
N ASP A 102 2.66 9.25 12.31
CA ASP A 102 2.22 9.85 13.57
C ASP A 102 2.70 9.07 14.82
N ARG A 103 3.62 8.11 14.67
CA ARG A 103 4.22 7.40 15.80
C ARG A 103 4.89 8.38 16.76
N LYS A 104 4.82 8.06 18.06
CA LYS A 104 5.38 8.92 19.12
C LYS A 104 6.92 8.87 19.13
N ASN A 105 7.52 10.02 19.39
CA ASN A 105 8.96 10.11 19.71
C ASN A 105 9.24 9.26 20.95
N GLY A 106 10.13 8.28 20.82
CA GLY A 106 10.50 7.37 21.92
C GLY A 106 10.26 5.89 21.61
N ASP A 107 9.43 5.58 20.62
CA ASP A 107 9.39 4.24 20.06
C ASP A 107 10.67 3.99 19.25
N SER A 108 11.18 2.77 19.25
CA SER A 108 12.35 2.35 18.46
C SER A 108 12.22 2.67 16.96
N ASN A 109 11.02 2.97 16.54
CA ASN A 109 10.61 3.40 15.20
C ASN A 109 9.84 4.72 15.27
N GLY A 110 10.43 5.81 15.77
CA GLY A 110 9.80 7.13 15.88
C GLY A 110 9.13 7.66 14.61
N PRO A 111 8.56 8.90 14.65
CA PRO A 111 7.88 9.49 13.50
C PRO A 111 8.79 9.53 12.30
N ARG A 112 8.23 9.26 11.11
CA ARG A 112 8.99 9.09 9.87
C ARG A 112 8.33 9.84 8.73
N ASP A 113 9.17 10.18 7.76
CA ASP A 113 8.70 10.50 6.43
C ASP A 113 8.37 9.21 5.69
N ILE A 114 7.17 9.15 5.13
CA ILE A 114 6.62 7.96 4.49
C ILE A 114 6.50 8.21 2.99
N LEU A 115 7.02 7.29 2.20
CA LEU A 115 6.77 7.27 0.76
C LEU A 115 5.55 6.41 0.48
N PHE A 116 4.51 7.03 -0.05
CA PHE A 116 3.25 6.37 -0.35
C PHE A 116 3.03 6.20 -1.85
N PHE A 117 2.75 4.98 -2.27
CA PHE A 117 2.42 4.65 -3.65
C PHE A 117 0.99 4.13 -3.77
N ILE A 118 0.31 4.56 -4.81
CA ILE A 118 -0.99 4.01 -5.22
C ILE A 118 -0.86 3.52 -6.66
N ASP A 119 -0.98 2.24 -6.88
CA ASP A 119 -1.00 1.65 -8.22
C ASP A 119 -2.30 0.84 -8.40
N ASN A 120 -3.25 1.32 -9.18
CA ASN A 120 -3.18 2.67 -9.73
C ASN A 120 -4.42 3.47 -9.32
N ILE A 121 -4.29 4.76 -9.28
CA ILE A 121 -5.37 5.67 -8.87
C ILE A 121 -6.59 5.63 -9.79
N PHE A 122 -6.42 5.29 -11.05
CA PHE A 122 -7.53 5.13 -11.99
C PHE A 122 -8.50 4.01 -11.54
N ARG A 123 -7.98 2.90 -11.03
CA ARG A 123 -8.81 1.81 -10.53
C ARG A 123 -9.56 2.17 -9.25
N PHE A 124 -8.97 3.02 -8.41
CA PHE A 124 -9.68 3.62 -7.28
C PHE A 124 -10.89 4.44 -7.76
N THR A 125 -10.69 5.29 -8.75
CA THR A 125 -11.75 6.10 -9.37
C THR A 125 -12.82 5.21 -10.03
N GLN A 126 -12.42 4.18 -10.74
CA GLN A 126 -13.32 3.22 -11.38
C GLN A 126 -14.17 2.46 -10.36
N ALA A 127 -13.58 2.00 -9.28
CA ALA A 127 -14.30 1.32 -8.20
C ALA A 127 -15.33 2.24 -7.55
N GLY A 128 -14.98 3.50 -7.33
CA GLY A 128 -15.91 4.53 -6.85
C GLY A 128 -17.10 4.76 -7.82
N SER A 129 -16.84 4.75 -9.13
CA SER A 129 -17.88 4.83 -10.15
C SER A 129 -18.83 3.62 -10.11
N GLU A 130 -18.30 2.42 -9.99
CA GLU A 130 -19.09 1.19 -9.85
C GLU A 130 -19.98 1.21 -8.59
N VAL A 131 -19.43 1.63 -7.45
CA VAL A 131 -20.21 1.80 -6.20
C VAL A 131 -21.31 2.83 -6.38
N SER A 132 -21.02 3.96 -7.00
CA SER A 132 -22.00 5.02 -7.27
C SER A 132 -23.16 4.52 -8.16
N ALA A 133 -22.84 3.73 -9.19
CA ALA A 133 -23.83 3.10 -10.05
C ALA A 133 -24.71 2.10 -9.29
N LEU A 134 -24.13 1.28 -8.42
CA LEU A 134 -24.88 0.35 -7.56
C LEU A 134 -25.81 1.07 -6.59
N LEU A 135 -25.48 2.27 -6.15
CA LEU A 135 -26.31 3.13 -5.32
C LEU A 135 -27.36 3.91 -6.11
N GLY A 136 -27.46 3.71 -7.42
CA GLY A 136 -28.43 4.37 -8.29
C GLY A 136 -28.18 5.87 -8.48
N ARG A 137 -26.97 6.37 -8.23
CA ARG A 137 -26.63 7.77 -8.43
C ARG A 137 -26.50 8.07 -9.92
N MET A 138 -27.06 9.21 -10.34
CA MET A 138 -26.96 9.64 -11.74
C MET A 138 -25.50 10.02 -12.07
N PRO A 139 -24.90 9.42 -13.11
CA PRO A 139 -23.53 9.76 -13.49
C PRO A 139 -23.44 11.20 -14.00
N SER A 140 -22.24 11.79 -13.91
CA SER A 140 -21.95 13.07 -14.56
C SER A 140 -22.00 12.96 -16.09
N ALA A 141 -21.98 14.09 -16.78
CA ALA A 141 -22.03 14.14 -18.24
C ALA A 141 -20.92 13.32 -18.94
N VAL A 142 -19.81 13.07 -18.25
CA VAL A 142 -18.66 12.27 -18.73
C VAL A 142 -18.69 10.82 -18.25
N GLY A 143 -19.74 10.39 -17.53
CA GLY A 143 -19.93 9.02 -17.08
C GLY A 143 -19.29 8.66 -15.74
N TYR A 144 -18.60 9.57 -15.08
CA TYR A 144 -18.04 9.35 -13.74
C TYR A 144 -19.06 9.67 -12.63
N GLN A 145 -18.77 9.21 -11.41
CA GLN A 145 -19.59 9.52 -10.24
C GLN A 145 -19.61 11.04 -9.96
N PRO A 146 -20.76 11.58 -9.50
CA PRO A 146 -20.87 13.01 -9.21
C PRO A 146 -20.01 13.46 -8.01
N THR A 147 -19.61 12.51 -7.17
CA THR A 147 -18.78 12.71 -5.96
C THR A 147 -17.30 12.56 -6.20
N LEU A 148 -16.83 12.39 -7.45
CA LEU A 148 -15.44 12.13 -7.78
C LEU A 148 -14.49 13.18 -7.21
N ALA A 149 -14.78 14.46 -7.40
CA ALA A 149 -13.92 15.54 -6.92
C ALA A 149 -13.82 15.56 -5.38
N THR A 150 -14.93 15.26 -4.70
CA THR A 150 -14.96 15.19 -3.23
C THR A 150 -14.15 14.00 -2.73
N GLU A 151 -14.32 12.83 -3.32
CA GLU A 151 -13.60 11.60 -2.94
C GLU A 151 -12.08 11.76 -3.13
N MET A 152 -11.67 12.29 -4.28
CA MET A 152 -10.28 12.56 -4.58
C MET A 152 -9.69 13.66 -3.69
N GLY A 153 -10.45 14.73 -3.44
CA GLY A 153 -10.05 15.82 -2.56
C GLY A 153 -9.82 15.34 -1.12
N GLN A 154 -10.74 14.55 -0.57
CA GLN A 154 -10.60 13.97 0.76
C GLN A 154 -9.36 13.09 0.90
N MET A 155 -9.03 12.30 -0.11
CA MET A 155 -7.82 11.49 -0.12
C MET A 155 -6.57 12.39 -0.18
N GLN A 156 -6.55 13.39 -1.06
CA GLN A 156 -5.40 14.28 -1.23
C GLN A 156 -5.14 15.15 -0.01
N GLU A 157 -6.16 15.63 0.68
CA GLU A 157 -6.01 16.42 1.90
C GLU A 157 -5.32 15.67 3.04
N ARG A 158 -5.41 14.34 3.06
CA ARG A 158 -4.75 13.49 4.05
C ARG A 158 -3.26 13.30 3.76
N ILE A 159 -2.82 13.51 2.52
CA ILE A 159 -1.41 13.44 2.11
C ILE A 159 -0.77 14.79 2.47
N THR A 160 -0.20 14.87 3.65
CA THR A 160 0.31 16.14 4.18
C THR A 160 1.46 15.94 5.15
N SER A 161 2.24 17.00 5.35
CA SER A 161 3.27 17.07 6.36
C SER A 161 2.67 17.51 7.69
N THR A 162 3.07 16.85 8.76
CA THR A 162 2.77 17.22 10.14
C THR A 162 4.03 17.74 10.84
N LYS A 163 3.91 18.08 12.12
CA LYS A 163 5.09 18.48 12.93
C LYS A 163 6.08 17.34 13.14
N ASN A 164 5.63 16.09 12.98
CA ASN A 164 6.40 14.89 13.31
C ASN A 164 6.94 14.17 12.07
N GLY A 165 6.27 14.28 10.92
CA GLY A 165 6.67 13.60 9.69
C GLY A 165 5.78 13.98 8.52
N SER A 166 6.07 13.43 7.34
CA SER A 166 5.36 13.70 6.09
C SER A 166 4.93 12.42 5.36
N ILE A 167 3.94 12.55 4.48
CA ILE A 167 3.55 11.53 3.50
C ILE A 167 3.71 12.13 2.11
#